data_bdbb0cbba757dd9bfd5c3ba0fd7eccea
#
_entry.id   bdbb0cbba757dd9bfd5c3ba0fd7eccea
#
_cell.length_a   1.000
_cell.length_b   1.000
_cell.length_c   1.000
_cell.angle_alpha   90.00
_cell.angle_beta   90.00
_cell.angle_gamma   90.00
#
_symmetry.space_group_name_H-M   'P 1'
#
loop_
_entity.id
_entity.type
_entity.pdbx_description
1 polymer ?
#
loop_
_entity_poly.entity_id
_entity_poly.type
_entity_poly.pdbx_seq_one_letter_code
_entity_poly.pdbx_strand_id
1 'polypeptide(L)'
;LTLALTSLRRDSAAVDSTRGFRHRALVSIPLTALATDTIAIAVTAALAITGRNRLAFFEVGSDVSGMLGVVGPLMFFAWIATIAASGGYARSVFGAGPDEYKRVVNASFLTAAVVGVGCYLAKFPLSRGFFLLAFVIGVPLLVLGRFALRRALHKAHRLGVLQHRVVIAGRPSHIDEIAAVLDRESWLGYRIVGAVTPAGHVSTTTASGIPVIGDSADLACVAGGAGADIVFFANGAFRTSDEMRRAAWDLEQHRTQVVVAPSVTDVARERITVRPVGGLPLMHLDTARSAKASRWAKRTFDLFGASVLVTVLSPILVLAALRVWAFDRGPILFRQTRTGRDGVEFACLKFRSMVTNAEELLATLHAEAGFDGGLFKMKEDPRITKPGKWLRRFSIDELPQLFNVIRGEMSLVGPRPPLPAEVATYDDDMRRRLRVLPGMTGLWQVSGRSDLSWEEAIRLDIYYVDNWSMMQDLSILARTVGAVASSRGAY
;
A
#
# COMPACT_ATOMS: atom_id res chain seq x y z
N LEU A 1 -30.81 -4.44 42.56
CA LEU A 1 -29.72 -5.41 42.20
C LEU A 1 -30.14 -6.34 41.07
N THR A 2 -31.36 -6.90 41.10
CA THR A 2 -31.90 -7.89 40.13
C THR A 2 -32.07 -7.31 38.72
N LEU A 3 -32.45 -6.04 38.59
CA LEU A 3 -32.58 -5.36 37.29
C LEU A 3 -31.22 -5.05 36.63
N ALA A 4 -30.20 -4.74 37.43
CA ALA A 4 -28.84 -4.51 36.94
C ALA A 4 -28.16 -5.83 36.46
N LEU A 5 -28.45 -6.95 37.12
CA LEU A 5 -27.96 -8.27 36.73
C LEU A 5 -28.65 -8.80 35.46
N THR A 6 -29.92 -8.40 35.21
CA THR A 6 -30.64 -8.78 33.98
C THR A 6 -30.20 -7.95 32.77
N SER A 7 -29.81 -6.68 32.95
CA SER A 7 -29.25 -5.88 31.83
C SER A 7 -27.86 -6.38 31.46
N LEU A 8 -27.00 -6.66 32.41
CA LEU A 8 -25.65 -7.22 32.18
C LEU A 8 -25.72 -8.60 31.48
N ARG A 9 -26.73 -9.42 31.79
CA ARG A 9 -26.94 -10.72 31.14
C ARG A 9 -27.50 -10.58 29.70
N ARG A 10 -28.32 -9.57 29.43
CA ARG A 10 -28.79 -9.27 28.07
C ARG A 10 -27.67 -8.72 27.18
N ASP A 11 -26.84 -7.84 27.72
CA ASP A 11 -25.69 -7.27 26.99
C ASP A 11 -24.64 -8.35 26.69
N SER A 12 -24.38 -9.27 27.62
CA SER A 12 -23.45 -10.39 27.40
C SER A 12 -23.95 -11.36 26.32
N ALA A 13 -25.24 -11.68 26.29
CA ALA A 13 -25.82 -12.57 25.27
C ALA A 13 -25.84 -11.93 23.87
N ALA A 14 -26.06 -10.63 23.79
CA ALA A 14 -25.95 -9.88 22.53
C ALA A 14 -24.50 -9.78 22.03
N VAL A 15 -23.55 -9.60 22.94
CA VAL A 15 -22.09 -9.61 22.62
C VAL A 15 -21.65 -10.98 22.14
N ASP A 16 -22.11 -12.07 22.76
CA ASP A 16 -21.77 -13.44 22.39
C ASP A 16 -22.36 -13.83 21.01
N SER A 17 -23.59 -13.43 20.70
CA SER A 17 -24.20 -13.73 19.41
C SER A 17 -23.50 -13.00 18.26
N THR A 18 -23.12 -11.74 18.45
CA THR A 18 -22.34 -10.96 17.47
C THR A 18 -20.90 -11.45 17.33
N ARG A 19 -20.30 -11.94 18.42
CA ARG A 19 -18.96 -12.56 18.42
C ARG A 19 -18.98 -13.86 17.62
N GLY A 20 -20.00 -14.70 17.79
CA GLY A 20 -20.18 -15.95 17.03
C GLY A 20 -20.35 -15.71 15.52
N PHE A 21 -21.16 -14.72 15.14
CA PHE A 21 -21.34 -14.37 13.72
C PHE A 21 -20.07 -13.82 13.08
N ARG A 22 -19.37 -12.89 13.75
CA ARG A 22 -18.11 -12.31 13.27
C ARG A 22 -17.02 -13.39 13.14
N HIS A 23 -16.87 -14.26 14.12
CA HIS A 23 -15.91 -15.35 14.08
C HIS A 23 -16.17 -16.29 12.88
N ARG A 24 -17.43 -16.68 12.64
CA ARG A 24 -17.80 -17.49 11.48
C ARG A 24 -17.50 -16.79 10.16
N ALA A 25 -17.80 -15.51 10.05
CA ALA A 25 -17.54 -14.72 8.84
C ALA A 25 -16.04 -14.55 8.57
N LEU A 26 -15.20 -14.35 9.59
CA LEU A 26 -13.74 -14.31 9.44
C LEU A 26 -13.14 -15.68 9.09
N VAL A 27 -13.75 -16.77 9.60
CA VAL A 27 -13.38 -18.14 9.24
C VAL A 27 -13.72 -18.44 7.78
N SER A 28 -14.72 -17.79 7.20
CA SER A 28 -15.14 -18.02 5.81
C SER A 28 -14.23 -17.37 4.76
N ILE A 29 -13.35 -16.40 5.13
CA ILE A 29 -12.47 -15.71 4.17
C ILE A 29 -11.59 -16.67 3.36
N PRO A 30 -10.88 -17.66 3.94
CA PRO A 30 -10.16 -18.64 3.16
C PRO A 30 -11.05 -19.47 2.22
N LEU A 31 -12.28 -19.79 2.64
CA LEU A 31 -13.23 -20.53 1.81
C LEU A 31 -13.74 -19.69 0.63
N THR A 32 -14.00 -18.40 0.85
CA THR A 32 -14.38 -17.48 -0.25
C THR A 32 -13.22 -17.30 -1.22
N ALA A 33 -11.99 -17.23 -0.73
CA ALA A 33 -10.81 -17.18 -1.57
C ALA A 33 -10.64 -18.47 -2.40
N LEU A 34 -10.82 -19.64 -1.79
CA LEU A 34 -10.81 -20.93 -2.49
C LEU A 34 -11.89 -20.98 -3.59
N ALA A 35 -13.12 -20.57 -3.27
CA ALA A 35 -14.20 -20.50 -4.25
C ALA A 35 -13.89 -19.56 -5.41
N THR A 36 -13.35 -18.38 -5.12
CA THR A 36 -12.94 -17.39 -6.13
C THR A 36 -11.84 -17.96 -7.04
N ASP A 37 -10.82 -18.60 -6.46
CA ASP A 37 -9.73 -19.21 -7.24
C ASP A 37 -10.23 -20.38 -8.08
N THR A 38 -11.13 -21.21 -7.53
CA THR A 38 -11.79 -22.31 -8.25
C THR A 38 -12.53 -21.79 -9.49
N ILE A 39 -13.32 -20.75 -9.34
CA ILE A 39 -14.04 -20.11 -10.44
C ILE A 39 -13.04 -19.50 -11.46
N ALA A 40 -12.02 -18.82 -10.99
CA ALA A 40 -11.01 -18.20 -11.85
C ALA A 40 -10.28 -19.26 -12.71
N ILE A 41 -9.87 -20.39 -12.12
CA ILE A 41 -9.21 -21.48 -12.85
C ILE A 41 -10.17 -22.15 -13.84
N ALA A 42 -11.44 -22.38 -13.46
CA ALA A 42 -12.45 -22.93 -14.36
C ALA A 42 -12.73 -22.03 -15.57
N VAL A 43 -12.89 -20.71 -15.34
CA VAL A 43 -13.04 -19.71 -16.41
C VAL A 43 -11.79 -19.68 -17.30
N THR A 44 -10.61 -19.74 -16.69
CA THR A 44 -9.34 -19.80 -17.42
C THR A 44 -9.28 -21.00 -18.34
N ALA A 45 -9.68 -22.17 -17.88
CA ALA A 45 -9.70 -23.40 -18.69
C ALA A 45 -10.64 -23.23 -19.91
N ALA A 46 -11.85 -22.70 -19.69
CA ALA A 46 -12.81 -22.42 -20.75
C ALA A 46 -12.27 -21.42 -21.80
N LEU A 47 -11.64 -20.32 -21.32
CA LEU A 47 -11.03 -19.32 -22.20
C LEU A 47 -9.81 -19.86 -22.96
N ALA A 48 -8.98 -20.67 -22.32
CA ALA A 48 -7.81 -21.29 -22.94
C ALA A 48 -8.21 -22.30 -24.05
N ILE A 49 -9.26 -23.08 -23.82
CA ILE A 49 -9.83 -24.00 -24.83
C ILE A 49 -10.39 -23.20 -26.02
N THR A 50 -11.21 -22.18 -25.73
CA THR A 50 -11.83 -21.36 -26.78
C THR A 50 -10.79 -20.56 -27.55
N GLY A 51 -9.82 -19.97 -26.86
CA GLY A 51 -8.74 -19.19 -27.47
C GLY A 51 -7.86 -20.05 -28.38
N ARG A 52 -7.49 -21.26 -27.90
CA ARG A 52 -6.74 -22.20 -28.72
C ARG A 52 -7.48 -22.56 -30.03
N ASN A 53 -8.79 -22.79 -29.95
CA ASN A 53 -9.57 -23.20 -31.13
C ASN A 53 -9.83 -22.05 -32.12
N ARG A 54 -9.67 -20.78 -31.69
CA ARG A 54 -9.91 -19.60 -32.54
C ARG A 54 -8.65 -18.93 -33.08
N LEU A 55 -7.49 -19.17 -32.44
CA LEU A 55 -6.24 -18.53 -32.86
C LEU A 55 -5.46 -19.45 -33.78
N ALA A 56 -5.40 -19.11 -35.06
CA ALA A 56 -4.70 -19.87 -36.12
C ALA A 56 -3.22 -20.17 -35.78
N PHE A 57 -2.58 -19.34 -34.95
CA PHE A 57 -1.21 -19.53 -34.49
C PHE A 57 -1.01 -20.82 -33.64
N PHE A 58 -2.08 -21.37 -33.07
CA PHE A 58 -2.06 -22.58 -32.24
C PHE A 58 -2.66 -23.81 -32.90
N GLU A 59 -3.04 -23.73 -34.18
CA GLU A 59 -3.54 -24.85 -34.96
C GLU A 59 -2.42 -25.88 -35.25
N VAL A 60 -2.36 -26.92 -34.43
CA VAL A 60 -1.61 -28.14 -34.72
C VAL A 60 -2.54 -29.30 -34.47
N GLY A 61 -2.69 -30.15 -35.50
CA GLY A 61 -3.66 -31.22 -35.66
C GLY A 61 -3.69 -32.35 -34.61
N SER A 62 -3.71 -32.03 -33.33
CA SER A 62 -3.95 -32.99 -32.24
C SER A 62 -5.36 -32.84 -31.69
N ASP A 63 -6.11 -33.91 -31.65
CA ASP A 63 -7.43 -33.98 -31.05
C ASP A 63 -7.27 -33.76 -29.52
N VAL A 64 -7.74 -32.59 -29.07
CA VAL A 64 -7.57 -32.12 -27.69
C VAL A 64 -8.68 -32.58 -26.79
N SER A 65 -9.83 -32.94 -27.35
CA SER A 65 -11.03 -33.28 -26.57
C SER A 65 -10.83 -34.52 -25.68
N GLY A 66 -10.13 -35.54 -26.17
CA GLY A 66 -9.80 -36.71 -25.37
C GLY A 66 -8.74 -36.47 -24.28
N MET A 67 -7.78 -35.60 -24.57
CA MET A 67 -6.68 -35.27 -23.64
C MET A 67 -7.11 -34.34 -22.51
N LEU A 68 -8.01 -33.40 -22.77
CA LEU A 68 -8.52 -32.45 -21.78
C LEU A 68 -9.35 -33.10 -20.69
N GLY A 69 -9.99 -34.25 -20.99
CA GLY A 69 -10.76 -35.04 -20.01
C GLY A 69 -9.92 -35.54 -18.81
N VAL A 70 -8.63 -35.79 -19.01
CA VAL A 70 -7.73 -36.30 -17.95
C VAL A 70 -6.83 -35.16 -17.40
N VAL A 71 -6.15 -34.45 -18.29
CA VAL A 71 -5.15 -33.44 -17.87
C VAL A 71 -5.81 -32.18 -17.37
N GLY A 72 -6.97 -31.78 -17.88
CA GLY A 72 -7.69 -30.60 -17.41
C GLY A 72 -8.02 -30.66 -15.91
N PRO A 73 -8.73 -31.69 -15.43
CA PRO A 73 -8.98 -31.86 -14.00
C PRO A 73 -7.71 -32.01 -13.17
N LEU A 74 -6.72 -32.76 -13.65
CA LEU A 74 -5.45 -32.94 -12.95
C LEU A 74 -4.73 -31.59 -12.75
N MET A 75 -4.64 -30.77 -13.78
CA MET A 75 -4.03 -29.45 -13.73
C MET A 75 -4.84 -28.50 -12.81
N PHE A 76 -6.16 -28.57 -12.85
CA PHE A 76 -7.05 -27.83 -11.98
C PHE A 76 -6.78 -28.13 -10.50
N PHE A 77 -6.81 -29.41 -10.12
CA PHE A 77 -6.55 -29.81 -8.74
C PHE A 77 -5.11 -29.55 -8.32
N ALA A 78 -4.13 -29.78 -9.19
CA ALA A 78 -2.73 -29.48 -8.93
C ALA A 78 -2.52 -27.99 -8.64
N TRP A 79 -3.18 -27.10 -9.37
CA TRP A 79 -3.06 -25.65 -9.16
C TRP A 79 -3.61 -25.23 -7.81
N ILE A 80 -4.82 -25.69 -7.45
CA ILE A 80 -5.42 -25.41 -6.14
C ILE A 80 -4.55 -26.00 -5.01
N ALA A 81 -4.10 -27.25 -5.17
CA ALA A 81 -3.25 -27.90 -4.19
C ALA A 81 -1.92 -27.17 -3.98
N THR A 82 -1.31 -26.66 -5.04
CA THR A 82 -0.05 -25.91 -4.97
C THR A 82 -0.26 -24.56 -4.26
N ILE A 83 -1.38 -23.87 -4.54
CA ILE A 83 -1.74 -22.63 -3.81
C ILE A 83 -1.96 -22.96 -2.32
N ALA A 84 -2.65 -24.03 -1.99
CA ALA A 84 -2.87 -24.46 -0.62
C ALA A 84 -1.57 -24.84 0.10
N ALA A 85 -0.71 -25.65 -0.54
CA ALA A 85 0.59 -26.05 -0.01
C ALA A 85 1.54 -24.85 0.22
N SER A 86 1.45 -23.83 -0.63
CA SER A 86 2.16 -22.56 -0.45
C SER A 86 1.57 -21.67 0.65
N GLY A 87 0.55 -22.15 1.37
CA GLY A 87 -0.14 -21.40 2.43
C GLY A 87 -0.98 -20.24 1.89
N GLY A 88 -1.40 -20.27 0.62
CA GLY A 88 -2.20 -19.21 -0.03
C GLY A 88 -3.61 -19.07 0.54
N TYR A 89 -4.06 -20.00 1.39
CA TYR A 89 -5.34 -19.96 2.12
C TYR A 89 -5.16 -19.79 3.64
N ALA A 90 -3.93 -19.50 4.13
CA ALA A 90 -3.72 -19.20 5.54
C ALA A 90 -4.37 -17.87 5.91
N ARG A 91 -5.08 -17.82 7.06
CA ARG A 91 -5.80 -16.60 7.52
C ARG A 91 -4.90 -15.39 7.65
N SER A 92 -3.64 -15.59 8.06
CA SER A 92 -2.65 -14.53 8.24
C SER A 92 -2.19 -13.83 6.95
N VAL A 93 -2.58 -14.37 5.78
CA VAL A 93 -2.15 -13.85 4.47
C VAL A 93 -3.12 -12.79 3.94
N PHE A 94 -4.38 -12.85 4.36
CA PHE A 94 -5.42 -11.96 3.84
C PHE A 94 -5.41 -10.58 4.51
N GLY A 95 -5.75 -9.57 3.73
CA GLY A 95 -6.03 -8.21 4.21
C GLY A 95 -4.83 -7.27 4.23
N ALA A 96 -3.60 -7.73 4.43
CA ALA A 96 -2.44 -6.85 4.52
C ALA A 96 -1.23 -7.38 3.74
N GLY A 97 -0.50 -6.47 3.10
CA GLY A 97 0.75 -6.79 2.39
C GLY A 97 0.56 -7.44 1.01
N PRO A 98 1.64 -7.71 0.28
CA PRO A 98 1.64 -8.32 -1.05
C PRO A 98 1.69 -9.85 -1.04
N ASP A 99 1.75 -10.49 0.13
CA ASP A 99 2.03 -11.92 0.25
C ASP A 99 0.95 -12.80 -0.36
N GLU A 100 -0.32 -12.39 -0.29
CA GLU A 100 -1.42 -13.11 -0.92
C GLU A 100 -1.23 -13.24 -2.44
N TYR A 101 -0.72 -12.21 -3.09
CA TYR A 101 -0.44 -12.20 -4.52
C TYR A 101 0.83 -12.99 -4.85
N LYS A 102 1.92 -12.77 -4.08
CA LYS A 102 3.19 -13.48 -4.26
C LYS A 102 3.01 -14.99 -4.17
N ARG A 103 2.23 -15.46 -3.17
CA ARG A 103 1.98 -16.90 -3.00
C ARG A 103 1.21 -17.49 -4.18
N VAL A 104 0.16 -16.81 -4.67
CA VAL A 104 -0.61 -17.27 -5.82
C VAL A 104 0.23 -17.30 -7.08
N VAL A 105 1.02 -16.24 -7.34
CA VAL A 105 1.91 -16.17 -8.51
C VAL A 105 2.98 -17.26 -8.45
N ASN A 106 3.68 -17.41 -7.34
CA ASN A 106 4.73 -18.43 -7.17
C ASN A 106 4.16 -19.84 -7.27
N ALA A 107 2.99 -20.11 -6.66
CA ALA A 107 2.31 -21.39 -6.80
C ALA A 107 1.91 -21.68 -8.26
N SER A 108 1.49 -20.67 -9.00
CA SER A 108 1.16 -20.80 -10.41
C SER A 108 2.38 -21.14 -11.26
N PHE A 109 3.52 -20.51 -11.02
CA PHE A 109 4.78 -20.86 -11.69
C PHE A 109 5.24 -22.26 -11.32
N LEU A 110 5.11 -22.66 -10.05
CA LEU A 110 5.43 -24.00 -9.61
C LEU A 110 4.51 -25.05 -10.29
N THR A 111 3.21 -24.76 -10.37
CA THR A 111 2.26 -25.64 -11.08
C THR A 111 2.63 -25.75 -12.55
N ALA A 112 2.98 -24.64 -13.21
CA ALA A 112 3.42 -24.65 -14.60
C ALA A 112 4.67 -25.53 -14.78
N ALA A 113 5.65 -25.39 -13.91
CA ALA A 113 6.86 -26.19 -13.95
C ALA A 113 6.57 -27.68 -13.74
N VAL A 114 5.78 -28.02 -12.71
CA VAL A 114 5.44 -29.43 -12.40
C VAL A 114 4.65 -30.09 -13.53
N VAL A 115 3.63 -29.40 -14.05
CA VAL A 115 2.82 -29.91 -15.15
C VAL A 115 3.65 -30.01 -16.42
N GLY A 116 4.45 -29.00 -16.76
CA GLY A 116 5.29 -28.99 -17.95
C GLY A 116 6.33 -30.11 -17.93
N VAL A 117 7.07 -30.25 -16.83
CA VAL A 117 8.06 -31.33 -16.64
C VAL A 117 7.38 -32.70 -16.60
N GLY A 118 6.26 -32.82 -15.88
CA GLY A 118 5.49 -34.06 -15.78
C GLY A 118 5.01 -34.55 -17.15
N CYS A 119 4.43 -33.67 -17.97
CA CYS A 119 4.02 -33.99 -19.33
C CYS A 119 5.21 -34.36 -20.21
N TYR A 120 6.35 -33.68 -20.07
CA TYR A 120 7.57 -34.01 -20.82
C TYR A 120 8.09 -35.42 -20.46
N LEU A 121 8.20 -35.74 -19.17
CA LEU A 121 8.70 -37.06 -18.71
C LEU A 121 7.73 -38.19 -19.06
N ALA A 122 6.44 -37.94 -18.95
CA ALA A 122 5.41 -38.91 -19.32
C ALA A 122 5.21 -39.02 -20.83
N LYS A 123 5.95 -38.27 -21.64
CA LYS A 123 5.78 -38.13 -23.11
C LYS A 123 4.32 -37.84 -23.51
N PHE A 124 3.62 -37.12 -22.63
CA PHE A 124 2.22 -36.78 -22.84
C PHE A 124 2.11 -35.56 -23.79
N PRO A 125 1.36 -35.67 -24.87
CA PRO A 125 1.27 -34.61 -25.90
C PRO A 125 0.35 -33.47 -25.46
N LEU A 126 0.74 -32.71 -24.42
CA LEU A 126 0.00 -31.54 -23.98
C LEU A 126 0.04 -30.42 -25.03
N SER A 127 -1.12 -29.86 -25.38
CA SER A 127 -1.19 -28.74 -26.30
C SER A 127 -0.46 -27.51 -25.73
N ARG A 128 0.60 -27.08 -26.45
CA ARG A 128 1.41 -25.91 -26.07
C ARG A 128 0.57 -24.61 -25.99
N GLY A 129 -0.36 -24.46 -26.93
CA GLY A 129 -1.27 -23.30 -26.96
C GLY A 129 -2.21 -23.27 -25.76
N PHE A 130 -2.81 -24.42 -25.40
CA PHE A 130 -3.64 -24.53 -24.20
C PHE A 130 -2.83 -24.22 -22.93
N PHE A 131 -1.65 -24.83 -22.79
CA PHE A 131 -0.78 -24.63 -21.65
C PHE A 131 -0.38 -23.15 -21.49
N LEU A 132 0.08 -22.52 -22.56
CA LEU A 132 0.48 -21.11 -22.54
C LEU A 132 -0.69 -20.20 -22.17
N LEU A 133 -1.85 -20.37 -22.84
CA LEU A 133 -3.04 -19.56 -22.58
C LEU A 133 -3.57 -19.75 -21.16
N ALA A 134 -3.52 -20.98 -20.64
CA ALA A 134 -3.96 -21.25 -19.26
C ALA A 134 -3.18 -20.44 -18.23
N PHE A 135 -1.88 -20.29 -18.36
CA PHE A 135 -1.10 -19.52 -17.40
C PHE A 135 -1.08 -18.02 -17.72
N VAL A 136 -1.05 -17.60 -18.99
CA VAL A 136 -1.10 -16.19 -19.39
C VAL A 136 -2.43 -15.53 -19.01
N ILE A 137 -3.53 -16.25 -19.08
CA ILE A 137 -4.86 -15.76 -18.66
C ILE A 137 -5.10 -16.01 -17.17
N GLY A 138 -4.74 -17.20 -16.69
CA GLY A 138 -5.10 -17.65 -15.34
C GLY A 138 -4.38 -16.90 -14.23
N VAL A 139 -3.09 -16.60 -14.39
CA VAL A 139 -2.36 -15.85 -13.37
C VAL A 139 -2.94 -14.45 -13.17
N PRO A 140 -3.16 -13.63 -14.20
CA PRO A 140 -3.86 -12.36 -14.05
C PRO A 140 -5.26 -12.49 -13.46
N LEU A 141 -6.03 -13.51 -13.85
CA LEU A 141 -7.40 -13.69 -13.36
C LEU A 141 -7.42 -14.06 -11.88
N LEU A 142 -6.51 -14.93 -11.41
CA LEU A 142 -6.32 -15.23 -10.00
C LEU A 142 -5.92 -14.00 -9.19
N VAL A 143 -4.97 -13.21 -9.70
CA VAL A 143 -4.53 -11.95 -9.07
C VAL A 143 -5.70 -10.96 -8.98
N LEU A 144 -6.48 -10.81 -10.04
CA LEU A 144 -7.69 -9.96 -10.06
C LEU A 144 -8.75 -10.45 -9.06
N GLY A 145 -8.97 -11.76 -8.97
CA GLY A 145 -9.87 -12.36 -7.98
C GLY A 145 -9.44 -12.02 -6.55
N ARG A 146 -8.15 -12.18 -6.24
CA ARG A 146 -7.59 -11.78 -4.93
C ARG A 146 -7.70 -10.28 -4.68
N PHE A 147 -7.45 -9.46 -5.69
CA PHE A 147 -7.62 -8.01 -5.59
C PHE A 147 -9.08 -7.63 -5.30
N ALA A 148 -10.03 -8.23 -5.99
CA ALA A 148 -11.46 -7.99 -5.76
C ALA A 148 -11.88 -8.40 -4.34
N LEU A 149 -11.45 -9.59 -3.88
CA LEU A 149 -11.71 -10.07 -2.52
C LEU A 149 -11.14 -9.12 -1.47
N ARG A 150 -9.89 -8.70 -1.64
CA ARG A 150 -9.23 -7.74 -0.74
C ARG A 150 -9.98 -6.39 -0.72
N ARG A 151 -10.39 -5.89 -1.87
CA ARG A 151 -11.15 -4.63 -1.94
C ARG A 151 -12.50 -4.75 -1.27
N ALA A 152 -13.18 -5.89 -1.41
CA ALA A 152 -14.44 -6.17 -0.72
C ALA A 152 -14.23 -6.22 0.80
N LEU A 153 -13.16 -6.88 1.27
CA LEU A 153 -12.81 -6.95 2.69
C LEU A 153 -12.50 -5.55 3.26
N HIS A 154 -11.69 -4.76 2.58
CA HIS A 154 -11.39 -3.37 3.00
C HIS A 154 -12.65 -2.50 3.04
N LYS A 155 -13.58 -2.69 2.08
CA LYS A 155 -14.87 -1.99 2.11
C LYS A 155 -15.72 -2.41 3.30
N ALA A 156 -15.77 -3.70 3.61
CA ALA A 156 -16.49 -4.23 4.79
C ALA A 156 -15.90 -3.66 6.10
N HIS A 157 -14.58 -3.63 6.23
CA HIS A 157 -13.90 -3.04 7.39
C HIS A 157 -14.24 -1.56 7.57
N ARG A 158 -14.22 -0.75 6.49
CA ARG A 158 -14.58 0.67 6.53
C ARG A 158 -16.04 0.91 6.91
N LEU A 159 -16.93 -0.03 6.57
CA LEU A 159 -18.35 0.02 6.96
C LEU A 159 -18.59 -0.49 8.38
N GLY A 160 -17.54 -0.79 9.15
CA GLY A 160 -17.64 -1.29 10.52
C GLY A 160 -18.02 -2.77 10.63
N VAL A 161 -18.10 -3.48 9.49
CA VAL A 161 -18.40 -4.91 9.45
C VAL A 161 -17.09 -5.70 9.51
N LEU A 162 -17.09 -6.84 10.22
CA LEU A 162 -15.93 -7.74 10.35
C LEU A 162 -14.71 -7.10 11.05
N GLN A 163 -14.92 -6.09 11.90
CA GLN A 163 -13.85 -5.49 12.69
C GLN A 163 -13.49 -6.35 13.91
N HIS A 164 -12.20 -6.47 14.19
CA HIS A 164 -11.67 -7.04 15.42
C HIS A 164 -11.69 -6.01 16.53
N ARG A 165 -12.23 -6.38 17.69
CA ARG A 165 -12.20 -5.53 18.89
C ARG A 165 -10.83 -5.65 19.53
N VAL A 166 -10.19 -4.50 19.73
CA VAL A 166 -8.80 -4.43 20.20
C VAL A 166 -8.74 -3.71 21.54
N VAL A 167 -8.00 -4.30 22.48
CA VAL A 167 -7.54 -3.62 23.69
C VAL A 167 -6.04 -3.41 23.55
N ILE A 168 -5.55 -2.22 23.91
CA ILE A 168 -4.12 -1.89 23.86
C ILE A 168 -3.60 -1.80 25.29
N ALA A 169 -2.64 -2.64 25.66
CA ALA A 169 -1.97 -2.62 26.96
C ALA A 169 -0.61 -1.95 26.81
N GLY A 170 -0.33 -0.89 27.61
CA GLY A 170 0.94 -0.18 27.54
C GLY A 170 0.96 1.14 28.31
N ARG A 171 2.06 1.89 28.16
CA ARG A 171 2.11 3.27 28.64
C ARG A 171 1.23 4.16 27.76
N PRO A 172 0.58 5.22 28.31
CA PRO A 172 -0.33 6.07 27.56
C PRO A 172 0.23 6.62 26.25
N SER A 173 1.48 7.08 26.22
CA SER A 173 2.13 7.59 25.01
C SER A 173 2.21 6.53 23.89
N HIS A 174 2.57 5.30 24.23
CA HIS A 174 2.66 4.21 23.23
C HIS A 174 1.28 3.68 22.83
N ILE A 175 0.29 3.75 23.72
CA ILE A 175 -1.11 3.46 23.38
C ILE A 175 -1.58 4.45 22.31
N ASP A 176 -1.32 5.75 22.49
CA ASP A 176 -1.72 6.81 21.56
C ASP A 176 -1.02 6.68 20.21
N GLU A 177 0.28 6.31 20.19
CA GLU A 177 1.01 6.02 18.94
C GLU A 177 0.37 4.88 18.14
N ILE A 178 0.07 3.75 18.80
CA ILE A 178 -0.56 2.60 18.14
C ILE A 178 -1.96 2.98 17.66
N ALA A 179 -2.72 3.68 18.49
CA ALA A 179 -4.06 4.13 18.17
C ALA A 179 -4.08 5.03 16.93
N ALA A 180 -3.19 5.99 16.86
CA ALA A 180 -3.05 6.87 15.70
C ALA A 180 -2.74 6.08 14.41
N VAL A 181 -1.95 5.01 14.50
CA VAL A 181 -1.69 4.13 13.36
C VAL A 181 -2.95 3.34 12.98
N LEU A 182 -3.66 2.75 13.94
CA LEU A 182 -4.85 1.93 13.68
C LEU A 182 -6.02 2.77 13.13
N ASP A 183 -6.20 4.00 13.60
CA ASP A 183 -7.23 4.92 13.12
C ASP A 183 -6.95 5.36 11.67
N ARG A 184 -5.69 5.69 11.38
CA ARG A 184 -5.26 6.03 10.02
C ARG A 184 -5.44 4.87 9.06
N GLU A 185 -5.12 3.65 9.49
CA GLU A 185 -5.18 2.43 8.67
C GLU A 185 -6.49 1.66 8.93
N SER A 186 -7.63 2.36 8.92
CA SER A 186 -8.97 1.80 9.24
C SER A 186 -9.36 0.58 8.39
N TRP A 187 -8.70 0.38 7.23
CA TRP A 187 -8.88 -0.78 6.37
C TRP A 187 -8.32 -2.08 6.97
N LEU A 188 -7.46 -2.00 8.00
CA LEU A 188 -6.98 -3.18 8.75
C LEU A 188 -8.11 -3.87 9.52
N GLY A 189 -9.22 -3.18 9.79
CA GLY A 189 -10.37 -3.74 10.47
C GLY A 189 -10.18 -3.90 11.97
N TYR A 190 -9.35 -3.09 12.61
CA TYR A 190 -9.20 -3.02 14.05
C TYR A 190 -10.07 -1.90 14.63
N ARG A 191 -10.83 -2.22 15.70
CA ARG A 191 -11.60 -1.25 16.46
C ARG A 191 -11.12 -1.23 17.91
N ILE A 192 -10.55 -0.14 18.33
CA ILE A 192 -10.09 0.04 19.71
C ILE A 192 -11.33 0.16 20.62
N VAL A 193 -11.41 -0.70 21.62
CA VAL A 193 -12.51 -0.72 22.61
C VAL A 193 -12.09 -0.23 23.97
N GLY A 194 -10.79 -0.11 24.23
CA GLY A 194 -10.24 0.44 25.44
C GLY A 194 -8.73 0.23 25.55
N ALA A 195 -8.16 0.84 26.55
CA ALA A 195 -6.76 0.75 26.90
C ALA A 195 -6.58 0.18 28.31
N VAL A 196 -5.45 -0.48 28.53
CA VAL A 196 -5.02 -0.98 29.82
C VAL A 196 -3.64 -0.42 30.13
N THR A 197 -3.48 0.21 31.28
CA THR A 197 -2.24 0.86 31.69
C THR A 197 -1.55 0.10 32.82
N PRO A 198 -0.24 0.28 33.01
CA PRO A 198 0.43 -0.26 34.23
C PRO A 198 -0.19 0.23 35.50
N ALA A 199 -0.17 -0.61 36.53
CA ALA A 199 -0.70 -0.28 37.86
C ALA A 199 -0.15 1.05 38.38
N GLY A 200 -1.04 1.90 38.96
CA GLY A 200 -0.69 3.22 39.48
C GLY A 200 -0.95 4.39 38.55
N HIS A 201 -1.47 4.17 37.35
CA HIS A 201 -1.88 5.24 36.45
C HIS A 201 -3.35 5.62 36.73
N VAL A 202 -3.59 6.88 37.14
CA VAL A 202 -4.90 7.34 37.63
C VAL A 202 -5.79 7.96 36.50
N SER A 203 -5.32 7.99 35.26
CA SER A 203 -6.08 8.61 34.17
C SER A 203 -7.20 7.70 33.70
N THR A 204 -8.41 8.25 33.51
CA THR A 204 -9.57 7.53 32.95
C THR A 204 -9.56 7.47 31.42
N THR A 205 -8.77 8.33 30.78
CA THR A 205 -8.59 8.38 29.33
C THR A 205 -7.14 8.68 28.96
N THR A 206 -6.70 8.23 27.78
CA THR A 206 -5.41 8.64 27.21
C THR A 206 -5.50 10.03 26.57
N ALA A 207 -4.38 10.59 26.11
CA ALA A 207 -4.35 11.90 25.45
C ALA A 207 -5.18 11.90 24.13
N SER A 208 -5.27 10.76 23.45
CA SER A 208 -6.13 10.57 22.26
C SER A 208 -7.60 10.27 22.61
N GLY A 209 -8.00 10.34 23.89
CA GLY A 209 -9.39 10.13 24.32
C GLY A 209 -9.82 8.66 24.42
N ILE A 210 -8.88 7.71 24.39
CA ILE A 210 -9.20 6.28 24.54
C ILE A 210 -9.50 5.98 26.00
N PRO A 211 -10.64 5.32 26.32
CA PRO A 211 -10.98 4.99 27.69
C PRO A 211 -9.99 3.97 28.28
N VAL A 212 -9.44 4.26 29.46
CA VAL A 212 -8.66 3.31 30.25
C VAL A 212 -9.64 2.46 31.06
N ILE A 213 -9.73 1.17 30.70
CA ILE A 213 -10.73 0.23 31.24
C ILE A 213 -10.20 -0.67 32.33
N GLY A 214 -8.91 -0.60 32.66
CA GLY A 214 -8.29 -1.36 33.73
C GLY A 214 -6.77 -1.23 33.79
N ASP A 215 -6.17 -2.06 34.64
CA ASP A 215 -4.72 -2.13 34.71
C ASP A 215 -4.17 -3.48 34.20
N SER A 216 -2.85 -3.53 34.01
CA SER A 216 -2.18 -4.70 33.42
C SER A 216 -2.19 -5.95 34.30
N ALA A 217 -2.52 -5.83 35.62
CA ALA A 217 -2.60 -6.96 36.50
C ALA A 217 -3.85 -7.83 36.22
N ASP A 218 -4.96 -7.19 35.83
CA ASP A 218 -6.24 -7.85 35.54
C ASP A 218 -6.56 -7.93 34.03
N LEU A 219 -5.54 -7.86 33.19
CA LEU A 219 -5.68 -7.71 31.75
C LEU A 219 -6.60 -8.75 31.09
N ALA A 220 -6.50 -10.02 31.50
CA ALA A 220 -7.32 -11.08 30.92
C ALA A 220 -8.81 -10.91 31.24
N CYS A 221 -9.13 -10.54 32.50
CA CYS A 221 -10.49 -10.27 32.95
C CYS A 221 -11.07 -9.03 32.23
N VAL A 222 -10.30 -7.96 32.15
CA VAL A 222 -10.68 -6.69 31.50
C VAL A 222 -10.90 -6.90 30.00
N ALA A 223 -9.99 -7.59 29.33
CA ALA A 223 -10.11 -7.89 27.91
C ALA A 223 -11.32 -8.78 27.61
N GLY A 224 -11.56 -9.78 28.46
CA GLY A 224 -12.74 -10.65 28.38
C GLY A 224 -14.03 -9.87 28.58
N GLY A 225 -14.12 -9.01 29.60
CA GLY A 225 -15.28 -8.14 29.86
C GLY A 225 -15.52 -7.14 28.74
N ALA A 226 -14.47 -6.60 28.14
CA ALA A 226 -14.56 -5.73 26.95
C ALA A 226 -14.89 -6.50 25.66
N GLY A 227 -14.93 -7.84 25.69
CA GLY A 227 -15.14 -8.67 24.50
C GLY A 227 -14.07 -8.47 23.42
N ALA A 228 -12.81 -8.32 23.85
CA ALA A 228 -11.69 -8.14 22.96
C ALA A 228 -11.37 -9.43 22.20
N ASP A 229 -11.16 -9.29 20.89
CA ASP A 229 -10.69 -10.39 20.05
C ASP A 229 -9.15 -10.44 20.05
N ILE A 230 -8.51 -9.28 20.19
CA ILE A 230 -7.06 -9.10 20.14
C ILE A 230 -6.60 -8.14 21.25
N VAL A 231 -5.47 -8.45 21.86
CA VAL A 231 -4.78 -7.52 22.77
C VAL A 231 -3.42 -7.17 22.18
N PHE A 232 -3.16 -5.87 22.03
CA PHE A 232 -1.86 -5.35 21.64
C PHE A 232 -1.01 -5.08 22.89
N PHE A 233 0.15 -5.69 22.97
CA PHE A 233 1.15 -5.38 23.98
C PHE A 233 2.08 -4.30 23.44
N ALA A 234 1.87 -3.08 23.89
CA ALA A 234 2.74 -1.95 23.62
C ALA A 234 3.89 -1.88 24.64
N ASN A 235 4.86 -1.03 24.36
CA ASN A 235 5.99 -0.87 25.26
C ASN A 235 5.55 -0.38 26.65
N GLY A 236 6.14 -0.98 27.68
CA GLY A 236 5.88 -0.64 29.08
C GLY A 236 4.57 -1.17 29.64
N ALA A 237 3.89 -2.11 28.94
CA ALA A 237 2.71 -2.80 29.45
C ALA A 237 3.05 -3.64 30.71
N PHE A 238 4.21 -4.24 30.72
CA PHE A 238 4.71 -5.12 31.78
C PHE A 238 6.11 -4.69 32.21
N ARG A 239 6.46 -4.99 33.45
CA ARG A 239 7.79 -4.72 34.01
C ARG A 239 8.81 -5.79 33.62
N THR A 240 8.37 -7.03 33.49
CA THR A 240 9.22 -8.20 33.23
C THR A 240 8.65 -9.05 32.10
N SER A 241 9.54 -9.82 31.46
CA SER A 241 9.14 -10.80 30.44
C SER A 241 8.26 -11.91 31.01
N ASP A 242 8.42 -12.22 32.32
CA ASP A 242 7.61 -13.23 33.00
C ASP A 242 6.16 -12.78 33.20
N GLU A 243 5.96 -11.50 33.55
CA GLU A 243 4.61 -10.92 33.64
C GLU A 243 3.93 -10.94 32.27
N MET A 244 4.63 -10.53 31.20
CA MET A 244 4.12 -10.57 29.84
C MET A 244 3.73 -11.99 29.42
N ARG A 245 4.57 -12.98 29.75
CA ARG A 245 4.32 -14.38 29.39
C ARG A 245 3.10 -14.94 30.13
N ARG A 246 2.94 -14.63 31.44
CA ARG A 246 1.76 -15.03 32.22
C ARG A 246 0.50 -14.40 31.65
N ALA A 247 0.50 -13.10 31.39
CA ALA A 247 -0.63 -12.42 30.78
C ALA A 247 -1.00 -13.00 29.40
N ALA A 248 -0.02 -13.41 28.60
CA ALA A 248 -0.27 -14.09 27.33
C ALA A 248 -0.95 -15.45 27.52
N TRP A 249 -0.51 -16.25 28.49
CA TRP A 249 -1.14 -17.54 28.83
C TRP A 249 -2.58 -17.38 29.34
N ASP A 250 -2.83 -16.38 30.18
CA ASP A 250 -4.16 -16.09 30.69
C ASP A 250 -5.11 -15.65 29.56
N LEU A 251 -4.64 -14.83 28.62
CA LEU A 251 -5.39 -14.42 27.43
C LEU A 251 -5.68 -15.59 26.47
N GLU A 252 -4.74 -16.55 26.35
CA GLU A 252 -4.93 -17.76 25.53
C GLU A 252 -6.10 -18.61 26.06
N GLN A 253 -6.26 -18.75 27.36
CA GLN A 253 -7.41 -19.44 27.99
C GLN A 253 -8.74 -18.80 27.58
N HIS A 254 -8.75 -17.49 27.35
CA HIS A 254 -9.93 -16.72 26.91
C HIS A 254 -10.06 -16.63 25.39
N ARG A 255 -9.23 -17.38 24.61
CA ARG A 255 -9.19 -17.36 23.13
C ARG A 255 -8.97 -15.96 22.56
N THR A 256 -8.26 -15.12 23.25
CA THR A 256 -7.91 -13.75 22.83
C THR A 256 -6.51 -13.78 22.23
N GLN A 257 -6.38 -13.29 21.00
CA GLN A 257 -5.09 -13.25 20.31
C GLN A 257 -4.21 -12.15 20.92
N VAL A 258 -2.93 -12.45 21.11
CA VAL A 258 -1.94 -11.48 21.57
C VAL A 258 -1.09 -11.04 20.39
N VAL A 259 -0.89 -9.73 20.27
CA VAL A 259 0.01 -9.11 19.28
C VAL A 259 0.98 -8.21 20.03
N VAL A 260 2.27 -8.46 19.88
CA VAL A 260 3.30 -7.58 20.46
C VAL A 260 3.61 -6.49 19.47
N ALA A 261 3.38 -5.24 19.85
CA ALA A 261 3.71 -4.07 19.03
C ALA A 261 5.06 -3.49 19.49
N PRO A 262 6.13 -3.69 18.74
CA PRO A 262 7.42 -3.10 19.07
C PRO A 262 7.37 -1.58 18.88
N SER A 263 8.18 -0.83 19.63
CA SER A 263 8.29 0.64 19.53
C SER A 263 8.99 1.13 18.26
N VAL A 264 8.98 0.32 17.20
CA VAL A 264 9.59 0.64 15.92
C VAL A 264 8.49 0.88 14.91
N THR A 265 8.33 2.13 14.52
CA THR A 265 7.32 2.58 13.55
C THR A 265 7.95 2.79 12.16
N ASP A 266 7.10 2.83 11.12
CA ASP A 266 7.49 3.18 9.75
C ASP A 266 8.58 2.30 9.11
N VAL A 267 8.70 1.02 9.52
CA VAL A 267 9.59 0.04 8.91
C VAL A 267 8.81 -0.96 8.07
N ALA A 268 9.22 -1.12 6.80
CA ALA A 268 8.60 -2.11 5.93
C ALA A 268 8.87 -3.54 6.44
N ARG A 269 7.87 -4.40 6.25
CA ARG A 269 7.91 -5.80 6.69
C ARG A 269 9.12 -6.56 6.15
N GLU A 270 9.54 -6.27 4.93
CA GLU A 270 10.67 -6.91 4.26
C GLU A 270 12.03 -6.60 4.94
N ARG A 271 12.07 -5.58 5.80
CA ARG A 271 13.25 -5.19 6.58
C ARG A 271 13.27 -5.77 7.98
N ILE A 272 12.16 -6.37 8.40
CA ILE A 272 12.03 -6.98 9.73
C ILE A 272 12.19 -8.49 9.58
N THR A 273 13.23 -9.02 10.18
CA THR A 273 13.43 -10.47 10.28
C THR A 273 13.46 -10.85 11.75
N VAL A 274 12.50 -11.70 12.17
CA VAL A 274 12.48 -12.21 13.54
C VAL A 274 13.20 -13.55 13.56
N ARG A 275 14.28 -13.64 14.34
CA ARG A 275 15.05 -14.87 14.54
C ARG A 275 15.06 -15.24 16.02
N PRO A 276 14.53 -16.40 16.42
CA PRO A 276 14.63 -16.85 17.79
C PRO A 276 16.07 -17.30 18.11
N VAL A 277 16.68 -16.71 19.10
CA VAL A 277 18.00 -17.09 19.62
C VAL A 277 17.89 -17.31 21.11
N GLY A 278 18.13 -18.52 21.56
CA GLY A 278 18.04 -18.86 23.00
C GLY A 278 16.68 -18.59 23.64
N GLY A 279 15.59 -18.68 22.87
CA GLY A 279 14.24 -18.38 23.34
C GLY A 279 13.86 -16.91 23.28
N LEU A 280 14.76 -16.01 22.87
CA LEU A 280 14.48 -14.60 22.64
C LEU A 280 14.13 -14.35 21.16
N PRO A 281 12.98 -13.75 20.85
CA PRO A 281 12.66 -13.33 19.48
C PRO A 281 13.43 -12.07 19.13
N LEU A 282 14.67 -12.22 18.60
CA LEU A 282 15.45 -11.09 18.15
C LEU A 282 14.90 -10.54 16.85
N MET A 283 14.56 -9.26 16.86
CA MET A 283 14.14 -8.54 15.69
C MET A 283 15.34 -7.88 15.02
N HIS A 284 15.73 -8.41 13.86
CA HIS A 284 16.76 -7.81 13.02
C HIS A 284 16.10 -6.77 12.11
N LEU A 285 16.59 -5.54 12.19
CA LEU A 285 16.22 -4.47 11.28
C LEU A 285 17.30 -4.36 10.21
N ASP A 286 17.02 -4.85 9.02
CA ASP A 286 17.94 -4.68 7.91
C ASP A 286 18.09 -3.19 7.60
N THR A 287 19.32 -2.72 7.40
CA THR A 287 19.58 -1.35 6.93
C THR A 287 18.88 -1.13 5.59
N ALA A 288 18.44 0.12 5.36
CA ALA A 288 17.77 0.47 4.09
C ALA A 288 18.65 -0.02 2.92
N ARG A 289 18.09 -0.94 2.12
CA ARG A 289 18.80 -1.59 1.02
C ARG A 289 19.10 -0.60 -0.11
N SER A 290 19.97 0.33 0.12
CA SER A 290 20.60 1.13 -0.95
C SER A 290 21.73 0.36 -1.63
N ALA A 291 21.55 -0.96 -1.83
CA ALA A 291 22.56 -1.76 -2.52
C ALA A 291 22.80 -1.19 -3.93
N LYS A 292 24.07 -1.14 -4.36
CA LYS A 292 24.45 -0.62 -5.69
C LYS A 292 23.64 -1.26 -6.84
N ALA A 293 23.36 -2.55 -6.76
CA ALA A 293 22.56 -3.29 -7.74
C ALA A 293 21.11 -2.75 -7.84
N SER A 294 20.49 -2.39 -6.71
CA SER A 294 19.14 -1.81 -6.66
C SER A 294 19.09 -0.42 -7.31
N ARG A 295 20.13 0.40 -7.15
CA ARG A 295 20.23 1.71 -7.80
C ARG A 295 20.38 1.62 -9.32
N TRP A 296 21.12 0.63 -9.82
CA TRP A 296 21.24 0.38 -11.25
C TRP A 296 19.91 -0.07 -11.86
N ALA A 297 19.23 -1.02 -11.23
CA ALA A 297 17.92 -1.47 -11.68
C ALA A 297 16.89 -0.33 -11.69
N LYS A 298 16.87 0.49 -10.64
CA LYS A 298 16.05 1.71 -10.56
C LYS A 298 16.37 2.68 -11.70
N ARG A 299 17.65 2.97 -11.94
CA ARG A 299 18.08 3.89 -13.00
C ARG A 299 17.70 3.40 -14.38
N THR A 300 17.89 2.10 -14.66
CA THR A 300 17.50 1.48 -15.95
C THR A 300 15.98 1.56 -16.14
N PHE A 301 15.21 1.27 -15.09
CA PHE A 301 13.75 1.40 -15.11
C PHE A 301 13.30 2.85 -15.39
N ASP A 302 13.89 3.83 -14.70
CA ASP A 302 13.58 5.24 -14.88
C ASP A 302 13.91 5.72 -16.30
N LEU A 303 15.09 5.36 -16.81
CA LEU A 303 15.55 5.75 -18.14
C LEU A 303 14.66 5.13 -19.23
N PHE A 304 14.39 3.83 -19.15
CA PHE A 304 13.54 3.13 -20.10
C PHE A 304 12.11 3.69 -20.05
N GLY A 305 11.52 3.79 -18.86
CA GLY A 305 10.17 4.30 -18.67
C GLY A 305 10.01 5.74 -19.15
N ALA A 306 10.95 6.63 -18.80
CA ALA A 306 10.92 8.02 -19.24
C ALA A 306 11.08 8.14 -20.78
N SER A 307 11.96 7.34 -21.39
CA SER A 307 12.14 7.34 -22.86
C SER A 307 10.89 6.87 -23.57
N VAL A 308 10.27 5.79 -23.11
CA VAL A 308 8.99 5.30 -23.65
C VAL A 308 7.90 6.36 -23.49
N LEU A 309 7.77 6.98 -22.32
CA LEU A 309 6.77 8.02 -22.08
C LEU A 309 7.00 9.26 -22.95
N VAL A 310 8.24 9.72 -23.13
CA VAL A 310 8.56 10.85 -24.04
C VAL A 310 8.15 10.49 -25.47
N THR A 311 8.44 9.28 -25.94
CA THR A 311 8.10 8.85 -27.29
C THR A 311 6.57 8.77 -27.48
N VAL A 312 5.87 8.12 -26.57
CA VAL A 312 4.41 7.93 -26.66
C VAL A 312 3.66 9.26 -26.51
N LEU A 313 4.12 10.13 -25.59
CA LEU A 313 3.49 11.42 -25.31
C LEU A 313 4.04 12.56 -26.20
N SER A 314 4.96 12.28 -27.12
CA SER A 314 5.54 13.30 -28.00
C SER A 314 4.50 14.16 -28.76
N PRO A 315 3.39 13.62 -29.29
CA PRO A 315 2.36 14.46 -29.91
C PRO A 315 1.74 15.46 -28.92
N ILE A 316 1.50 15.03 -27.69
CA ILE A 316 0.93 15.88 -26.64
C ILE A 316 1.95 16.95 -26.20
N LEU A 317 3.23 16.58 -26.08
CA LEU A 317 4.31 17.51 -25.74
C LEU A 317 4.45 18.61 -26.81
N VAL A 318 4.43 18.22 -28.10
CA VAL A 318 4.50 19.18 -29.20
C VAL A 318 3.27 20.09 -29.23
N LEU A 319 2.06 19.53 -29.08
CA LEU A 319 0.83 20.31 -29.04
C LEU A 319 0.81 21.31 -27.88
N ALA A 320 1.24 20.88 -26.68
CA ALA A 320 1.35 21.72 -25.52
C ALA A 320 2.37 22.86 -25.75
N ALA A 321 3.54 22.54 -26.30
CA ALA A 321 4.56 23.52 -26.64
C ALA A 321 4.07 24.56 -27.64
N LEU A 322 3.41 24.14 -28.72
CA LEU A 322 2.83 25.02 -29.72
C LEU A 322 1.75 25.91 -29.13
N ARG A 323 0.90 25.38 -28.26
CA ARG A 323 -0.18 26.12 -27.63
C ARG A 323 0.32 27.17 -26.63
N VAL A 324 1.39 26.89 -25.88
CA VAL A 324 2.06 27.86 -25.02
C VAL A 324 2.71 28.96 -25.85
N TRP A 325 3.44 28.59 -26.90
CA TRP A 325 4.10 29.53 -27.79
C TRP A 325 3.11 30.44 -28.56
N ALA A 326 2.03 29.87 -29.08
CA ALA A 326 1.03 30.59 -29.87
C ALA A 326 0.24 31.60 -29.02
N PHE A 327 0.19 31.47 -27.70
CA PHE A 327 -0.56 32.35 -26.83
C PHE A 327 0.07 33.75 -26.71
N ASP A 328 1.38 33.82 -26.52
CA ASP A 328 2.08 35.12 -26.30
C ASP A 328 3.49 35.15 -26.93
N ARG A 329 3.85 34.14 -27.72
CA ARG A 329 5.16 33.95 -28.36
C ARG A 329 6.36 34.03 -27.42
N GLY A 330 6.13 33.83 -26.13
CA GLY A 330 7.18 33.82 -25.12
C GLY A 330 7.83 32.44 -24.94
N PRO A 331 8.69 32.26 -23.93
CA PRO A 331 9.39 31.01 -23.68
C PRO A 331 8.39 29.86 -23.37
N ILE A 332 8.62 28.71 -24.00
CA ILE A 332 7.75 27.52 -23.86
C ILE A 332 7.93 26.87 -22.49
N LEU A 333 9.20 26.78 -22.05
CA LEU A 333 9.57 26.12 -20.82
C LEU A 333 9.84 27.12 -19.70
N PHE A 334 9.34 26.83 -18.53
CA PHE A 334 9.70 27.46 -17.27
C PHE A 334 10.71 26.57 -16.55
N ARG A 335 11.74 27.15 -15.97
CA ARG A 335 12.80 26.49 -15.22
C ARG A 335 12.77 26.98 -13.79
N GLN A 336 12.59 26.08 -12.85
CA GLN A 336 12.59 26.40 -11.43
C GLN A 336 13.73 25.66 -10.73
N THR A 337 14.58 26.38 -10.03
CA THR A 337 15.62 25.76 -9.20
C THR A 337 14.98 24.93 -8.09
N ARG A 338 15.35 23.68 -8.01
CA ARG A 338 14.93 22.71 -7.01
C ARG A 338 16.12 21.97 -6.45
N THR A 339 15.97 21.47 -5.22
CA THR A 339 17.03 20.69 -4.58
C THR A 339 16.81 19.21 -4.89
N GLY A 340 17.85 18.57 -5.40
CA GLY A 340 17.90 17.16 -5.75
C GLY A 340 18.62 16.33 -4.71
N ARG A 341 19.15 15.17 -5.18
CA ARG A 341 19.88 14.24 -4.32
C ARG A 341 21.15 14.87 -3.75
N ASP A 342 21.39 14.57 -2.48
CA ASP A 342 22.56 15.04 -1.71
C ASP A 342 22.67 16.58 -1.62
N GLY A 343 21.53 17.27 -1.81
CA GLY A 343 21.46 18.72 -1.74
C GLY A 343 21.86 19.44 -3.03
N VAL A 344 22.16 18.74 -4.11
CA VAL A 344 22.56 19.35 -5.39
C VAL A 344 21.35 20.00 -6.06
N GLU A 345 21.47 21.26 -6.40
CA GLU A 345 20.41 22.00 -7.09
C GLU A 345 20.38 21.64 -8.59
N PHE A 346 19.17 21.65 -9.15
CA PHE A 346 18.93 21.42 -10.58
C PHE A 346 17.76 22.27 -11.09
N ALA A 347 17.73 22.46 -12.41
CA ALA A 347 16.65 23.18 -13.08
C ALA A 347 15.48 22.22 -13.39
N CYS A 348 14.44 22.24 -12.59
CA CYS A 348 13.20 21.48 -12.81
C CYS A 348 12.42 22.10 -13.98
N LEU A 349 12.18 21.30 -15.02
CA LEU A 349 11.54 21.76 -16.27
C LEU A 349 10.02 21.61 -16.18
N LYS A 350 9.29 22.67 -16.56
CA LYS A 350 7.83 22.66 -16.71
C LYS A 350 7.42 23.42 -17.97
N PHE A 351 6.26 23.13 -18.54
CA PHE A 351 5.67 24.06 -19.47
C PHE A 351 5.23 25.34 -18.74
N ARG A 352 5.44 26.47 -19.36
CA ARG A 352 5.01 27.74 -18.79
C ARG A 352 3.48 27.81 -18.78
N SER A 353 2.92 27.78 -17.59
CA SER A 353 1.48 27.86 -17.33
C SER A 353 1.03 29.22 -16.77
N MET A 354 1.98 30.11 -16.48
CA MET A 354 1.75 31.46 -15.95
C MET A 354 2.32 32.52 -16.89
N VAL A 355 1.89 33.74 -16.68
CA VAL A 355 2.40 34.95 -17.39
C VAL A 355 3.89 35.16 -17.09
N THR A 356 4.59 35.90 -17.96
CA THR A 356 6.05 36.10 -17.85
C THR A 356 6.47 36.89 -16.61
N ASN A 357 5.61 37.76 -16.11
CA ASN A 357 5.81 38.60 -14.91
C ASN A 357 5.11 38.01 -13.66
N ALA A 358 4.91 36.70 -13.61
CA ALA A 358 4.17 36.03 -12.52
C ALA A 358 4.81 36.20 -11.13
N GLU A 359 6.14 36.35 -11.04
CA GLU A 359 6.84 36.59 -9.77
C GLU A 359 6.61 37.98 -9.22
N GLU A 360 6.60 39.00 -10.08
CA GLU A 360 6.27 40.38 -9.69
C GLU A 360 4.82 40.49 -9.19
N LEU A 361 3.89 39.84 -9.92
CA LEU A 361 2.49 39.76 -9.51
C LEU A 361 2.31 38.97 -8.19
N LEU A 362 3.16 38.01 -7.91
CA LEU A 362 3.11 37.28 -6.63
C LEU A 362 3.43 38.18 -5.45
N ALA A 363 4.46 39.03 -5.59
CA ALA A 363 4.85 39.99 -4.54
C ALA A 363 3.69 40.96 -4.22
N THR A 364 2.98 41.42 -5.25
CA THR A 364 1.81 42.32 -5.10
C THR A 364 0.65 41.61 -4.42
N LEU A 365 0.36 40.34 -4.85
CA LEU A 365 -0.72 39.53 -4.27
C LEU A 365 -0.44 39.16 -2.81
N HIS A 366 0.82 38.94 -2.43
CA HIS A 366 1.20 38.70 -1.03
C HIS A 366 0.98 39.94 -0.17
N ALA A 367 1.34 41.12 -0.70
CA ALA A 367 1.13 42.38 0.00
C ALA A 367 -0.37 42.68 0.20
N GLU A 368 -1.21 42.41 -0.80
CA GLU A 368 -2.66 42.61 -0.73
C GLU A 368 -3.37 41.59 0.18
N ALA A 369 -2.91 40.34 0.22
CA ALA A 369 -3.53 39.24 0.98
C ALA A 369 -3.05 39.16 2.45
N GLY A 370 -2.08 39.97 2.87
CA GLY A 370 -1.50 39.93 4.22
C GLY A 370 -0.86 38.59 4.58
N PHE A 371 -0.27 37.88 3.60
CA PHE A 371 0.19 36.52 3.74
C PHE A 371 1.67 36.43 4.14
N ASP A 372 1.95 36.01 5.38
CA ASP A 372 3.28 35.84 5.96
C ASP A 372 3.81 34.43 5.85
N GLY A 373 4.11 33.97 4.64
CA GLY A 373 4.89 32.74 4.44
C GLY A 373 4.08 31.44 4.37
N GLY A 374 4.37 30.62 3.36
CA GLY A 374 3.78 29.31 3.12
C GLY A 374 3.43 29.09 1.64
N LEU A 375 2.81 27.95 1.32
CA LEU A 375 2.30 27.64 -0.02
C LEU A 375 1.06 28.49 -0.31
N PHE A 376 1.24 29.60 -1.04
CA PHE A 376 0.14 30.45 -1.49
C PHE A 376 -0.69 29.72 -2.55
N LYS A 377 -1.93 29.37 -2.22
CA LYS A 377 -2.88 28.70 -3.13
C LYS A 377 -4.14 29.54 -3.25
N MET A 378 -4.44 30.01 -4.46
CA MET A 378 -5.70 30.65 -4.79
C MET A 378 -6.51 29.77 -5.75
N LYS A 379 -7.83 29.67 -5.54
CA LYS A 379 -8.74 28.96 -6.46
C LYS A 379 -8.76 29.56 -7.86
N GLU A 380 -8.65 30.91 -7.97
CA GLU A 380 -8.54 31.61 -9.22
C GLU A 380 -7.29 32.52 -9.20
N ASP A 381 -6.16 31.90 -9.55
CA ASP A 381 -4.88 32.61 -9.61
C ASP A 381 -4.81 33.44 -10.92
N PRO A 382 -4.78 34.76 -10.86
CA PRO A 382 -4.77 35.62 -12.05
C PRO A 382 -3.50 35.50 -12.89
N ARG A 383 -2.45 34.92 -12.34
CA ARG A 383 -1.18 34.65 -13.05
C ARG A 383 -1.29 33.52 -14.05
N ILE A 384 -2.31 32.63 -13.94
CA ILE A 384 -2.45 31.49 -14.79
C ILE A 384 -3.02 31.85 -16.15
N THR A 385 -2.31 31.54 -17.23
CA THR A 385 -2.76 31.76 -18.60
C THR A 385 -3.91 30.85 -19.00
N LYS A 386 -4.68 31.21 -20.06
CA LYS A 386 -5.75 30.32 -20.57
C LYS A 386 -5.23 28.95 -20.97
N PRO A 387 -4.11 28.79 -21.72
CA PRO A 387 -3.50 27.49 -21.94
C PRO A 387 -3.03 26.83 -20.65
N GLY A 388 -2.50 27.62 -19.69
CA GLY A 388 -2.00 27.14 -18.40
C GLY A 388 -3.06 26.47 -17.56
N LYS A 389 -4.31 26.95 -17.55
CA LYS A 389 -5.43 26.30 -16.85
C LYS A 389 -5.63 24.85 -17.34
N TRP A 390 -5.59 24.64 -18.66
CA TRP A 390 -5.73 23.31 -19.25
C TRP A 390 -4.52 22.41 -18.93
N LEU A 391 -3.29 22.95 -19.07
CA LEU A 391 -2.07 22.19 -18.76
C LEU A 391 -2.04 21.72 -17.31
N ARG A 392 -2.36 22.58 -16.35
CA ARG A 392 -2.37 22.28 -14.91
C ARG A 392 -3.45 21.27 -14.54
N ARG A 393 -4.65 21.42 -15.13
CA ARG A 393 -5.77 20.50 -14.87
C ARG A 393 -5.41 19.03 -15.14
N PHE A 394 -4.60 18.76 -16.17
CA PHE A 394 -4.18 17.42 -16.57
C PHE A 394 -2.72 17.12 -16.20
N SER A 395 -2.07 18.00 -15.43
CA SER A 395 -0.65 17.88 -15.07
C SER A 395 0.30 17.76 -16.28
N ILE A 396 -0.13 18.24 -17.45
CA ILE A 396 0.67 18.26 -18.68
C ILE A 396 1.86 19.22 -18.54
N ASP A 397 1.70 20.27 -17.74
CA ASP A 397 2.76 21.23 -17.44
C ASP A 397 3.99 20.59 -16.80
N GLU A 398 3.86 19.45 -16.15
CA GLU A 398 4.95 18.72 -15.50
C GLU A 398 5.63 17.68 -16.40
N LEU A 399 5.06 17.36 -17.58
CA LEU A 399 5.65 16.37 -18.50
C LEU A 399 7.11 16.67 -18.94
N PRO A 400 7.56 17.96 -19.10
CA PRO A 400 8.96 18.23 -19.40
C PRO A 400 9.96 17.71 -18.36
N GLN A 401 9.54 17.40 -17.12
CA GLN A 401 10.38 16.76 -16.11
C GLN A 401 10.87 15.36 -16.55
N LEU A 402 10.22 14.71 -17.52
CA LEU A 402 10.73 13.48 -18.14
C LEU A 402 12.15 13.67 -18.70
N PHE A 403 12.49 14.85 -19.19
CA PHE A 403 13.86 15.18 -19.62
C PHE A 403 14.83 15.28 -18.45
N ASN A 404 14.38 15.77 -17.26
CA ASN A 404 15.20 15.73 -16.04
C ASN A 404 15.42 14.27 -15.59
N VAL A 405 14.43 13.38 -15.76
CA VAL A 405 14.60 11.95 -15.48
C VAL A 405 15.64 11.34 -16.41
N ILE A 406 15.58 11.61 -17.71
CA ILE A 406 16.54 11.11 -18.69
C ILE A 406 17.96 11.62 -18.38
N ARG A 407 18.11 12.88 -17.95
CA ARG A 407 19.39 13.47 -17.54
C ARG A 407 19.95 12.89 -16.23
N GLY A 408 19.10 12.28 -15.40
CA GLY A 408 19.50 11.71 -14.11
C GLY A 408 19.40 12.69 -12.93
N GLU A 409 18.76 13.82 -13.13
CA GLU A 409 18.47 14.82 -12.11
C GLU A 409 17.24 14.43 -11.27
N MET A 410 16.31 13.66 -11.87
CA MET A 410 15.08 13.16 -11.27
C MET A 410 14.91 11.65 -11.55
N SER A 411 13.91 11.08 -10.90
CA SER A 411 13.36 9.74 -11.08
C SER A 411 11.88 9.82 -11.48
N LEU A 412 11.32 8.78 -12.06
CA LEU A 412 9.87 8.69 -12.26
C LEU A 412 9.12 8.71 -10.93
N VAL A 413 9.63 7.98 -9.93
CA VAL A 413 9.04 7.87 -8.60
C VAL A 413 10.06 8.25 -7.53
N GLY A 414 9.69 9.14 -6.62
CA GLY A 414 10.56 9.61 -5.54
C GLY A 414 9.89 10.70 -4.69
N PRO A 415 10.59 11.22 -3.67
CA PRO A 415 10.16 12.40 -2.94
C PRO A 415 9.96 13.60 -3.88
N ARG A 416 9.01 14.47 -3.56
CA ARG A 416 8.84 15.72 -4.32
C ARG A 416 10.12 16.57 -4.23
N PRO A 417 10.62 17.14 -5.36
CA PRO A 417 11.77 18.04 -5.32
C PRO A 417 11.42 19.31 -4.54
N PRO A 418 12.08 19.57 -3.38
CA PRO A 418 11.81 20.74 -2.57
C PRO A 418 12.44 22.00 -3.17
N LEU A 419 11.94 23.16 -2.76
CA LEU A 419 12.59 24.43 -3.01
C LEU A 419 13.83 24.59 -2.12
N PRO A 420 14.89 25.31 -2.53
CA PRO A 420 16.04 25.60 -1.66
C PRO A 420 15.64 26.27 -0.33
N ALA A 421 14.65 27.15 -0.36
CA ALA A 421 14.10 27.78 0.84
C ALA A 421 13.40 26.79 1.78
N GLU A 422 12.72 25.78 1.25
CA GLU A 422 12.13 24.69 2.05
C GLU A 422 13.24 23.87 2.75
N VAL A 423 14.32 23.56 2.02
CA VAL A 423 15.46 22.77 2.55
C VAL A 423 16.20 23.50 3.66
N ALA A 424 16.23 24.82 3.62
CA ALA A 424 16.85 25.64 4.67
C ALA A 424 16.15 25.47 6.04
N THR A 425 14.88 25.07 6.07
CA THR A 425 14.11 24.84 7.29
C THR A 425 14.13 23.37 7.76
N TYR A 426 14.81 22.47 7.03
CA TYR A 426 14.83 21.05 7.35
C TYR A 426 15.73 20.75 8.55
N ASP A 427 15.19 19.95 9.47
CA ASP A 427 15.97 19.25 10.48
C ASP A 427 16.76 18.07 9.88
N ASP A 428 17.53 17.37 10.71
CA ASP A 428 18.37 16.25 10.26
C ASP A 428 17.54 15.06 9.76
N ASP A 429 16.36 14.81 10.33
CA ASP A 429 15.47 13.73 9.91
C ASP A 429 14.83 14.06 8.56
N MET A 430 14.36 15.29 8.37
CA MET A 430 13.80 15.75 7.10
C MET A 430 14.82 15.72 5.97
N ARG A 431 16.11 15.99 6.24
CA ARG A 431 17.20 15.91 5.25
C ARG A 431 17.39 14.50 4.68
N ARG A 432 16.89 13.47 5.38
CA ARG A 432 16.96 12.07 4.91
C ARG A 432 16.25 11.87 3.57
N ARG A 433 15.24 12.65 3.25
CA ARG A 433 14.53 12.61 1.96
C ARG A 433 15.40 13.02 0.76
N LEU A 434 16.49 13.74 1.00
CA LEU A 434 17.45 14.15 -0.05
C LEU A 434 18.47 13.06 -0.40
N ARG A 435 18.45 11.90 0.23
CA ARG A 435 19.38 10.78 -0.06
C ARG A 435 19.11 10.05 -1.36
N VAL A 436 17.96 10.31 -1.98
CA VAL A 436 17.55 9.70 -3.25
C VAL A 436 17.21 10.77 -4.28
N LEU A 437 17.10 10.38 -5.54
CA LEU A 437 16.63 11.29 -6.59
C LEU A 437 15.18 11.69 -6.32
N PRO A 438 14.82 12.97 -6.48
CA PRO A 438 13.43 13.41 -6.39
C PRO A 438 12.62 12.83 -7.55
N GLY A 439 11.33 12.59 -7.30
CA GLY A 439 10.42 11.98 -8.28
C GLY A 439 9.51 12.98 -8.99
N MET A 440 9.05 12.60 -10.19
CA MET A 440 7.92 13.27 -10.84
C MET A 440 6.62 12.99 -10.08
N THR A 441 6.47 11.76 -9.58
CA THR A 441 5.40 11.34 -8.66
C THR A 441 6.00 10.70 -7.42
N GLY A 442 5.24 10.60 -6.35
CA GLY A 442 5.71 10.06 -5.07
C GLY A 442 4.58 9.50 -4.22
N LEU A 443 4.96 8.82 -3.14
CA LEU A 443 4.01 8.12 -2.27
C LEU A 443 2.97 9.08 -1.68
N TRP A 444 3.37 10.25 -1.16
CA TRP A 444 2.43 11.22 -0.61
C TRP A 444 1.49 11.79 -1.68
N GLN A 445 1.99 12.01 -2.92
CA GLN A 445 1.21 12.54 -4.04
C GLN A 445 0.06 11.63 -4.46
N VAL A 446 0.17 10.31 -4.21
CA VAL A 446 -0.90 9.33 -4.51
C VAL A 446 -1.69 8.88 -3.28
N SER A 447 -1.32 9.35 -2.07
CA SER A 447 -1.94 8.94 -0.80
C SER A 447 -2.92 9.97 -0.21
N GLY A 448 -2.96 11.21 -0.71
CA GLY A 448 -3.87 12.24 -0.20
C GLY A 448 -3.59 13.63 -0.76
N ARG A 449 -2.42 13.85 -1.38
CA ARG A 449 -2.01 15.13 -2.00
C ARG A 449 -2.16 16.32 -1.03
N SER A 450 -2.99 17.31 -1.40
CA SER A 450 -3.22 18.53 -0.64
C SER A 450 -4.02 18.35 0.65
N ASP A 451 -4.59 17.17 0.90
CA ASP A 451 -5.38 16.90 2.11
C ASP A 451 -4.49 16.43 3.27
N LEU A 452 -3.20 16.16 3.00
CA LEU A 452 -2.22 15.76 4.00
C LEU A 452 -1.56 16.98 4.64
N SER A 453 -1.25 16.86 5.95
CA SER A 453 -0.41 17.85 6.62
C SER A 453 1.04 17.80 6.08
N TRP A 454 1.80 18.85 6.36
CA TRP A 454 3.21 18.92 5.96
C TRP A 454 4.03 17.79 6.57
N GLU A 455 3.80 17.51 7.84
CA GLU A 455 4.47 16.45 8.60
C GLU A 455 4.14 15.06 8.01
N GLU A 456 2.88 14.82 7.65
CA GLU A 456 2.48 13.56 7.02
C GLU A 456 3.10 13.37 5.64
N ALA A 457 3.19 14.43 4.84
CA ALA A 457 3.82 14.39 3.54
C ALA A 457 5.32 14.05 3.65
N ILE A 458 6.04 14.68 4.60
CA ILE A 458 7.44 14.38 4.88
C ILE A 458 7.61 12.95 5.39
N ARG A 459 6.78 12.50 6.31
CA ARG A 459 6.82 11.14 6.83
C ARG A 459 6.65 10.10 5.72
N LEU A 460 5.74 10.30 4.79
CA LEU A 460 5.54 9.42 3.64
C LEU A 460 6.74 9.43 2.68
N ASP A 461 7.39 10.58 2.50
CA ASP A 461 8.61 10.68 1.70
C ASP A 461 9.78 9.94 2.37
N ILE A 462 9.95 10.09 3.69
CA ILE A 462 10.98 9.36 4.46
C ILE A 462 10.68 7.85 4.43
N TYR A 463 9.42 7.46 4.63
CA TYR A 463 9.01 6.06 4.53
C TYR A 463 9.37 5.47 3.16
N TYR A 464 9.13 6.19 2.07
CA TYR A 464 9.52 5.76 0.73
C TYR A 464 11.04 5.58 0.60
N VAL A 465 11.83 6.54 1.10
CA VAL A 465 13.31 6.48 1.03
C VAL A 465 13.85 5.27 1.77
N ASP A 466 13.32 5.00 2.96
CA ASP A 466 13.81 3.95 3.83
C ASP A 466 13.34 2.55 3.42
N ASN A 467 12.18 2.47 2.76
CA ASN A 467 11.51 1.22 2.44
C ASN A 467 11.33 1.01 0.92
N TRP A 468 12.16 1.64 0.11
CA TRP A 468 12.05 1.56 -1.34
C TRP A 468 12.07 0.11 -1.87
N SER A 469 11.16 -0.17 -2.79
CA SER A 469 11.16 -1.39 -3.60
C SER A 469 10.61 -1.10 -5.00
N MET A 470 11.05 -1.88 -6.01
CA MET A 470 10.53 -1.75 -7.38
C MET A 470 9.00 -1.96 -7.45
N MET A 471 8.46 -2.85 -6.63
CA MET A 471 7.01 -3.10 -6.57
C MET A 471 6.25 -1.89 -6.02
N GLN A 472 6.86 -1.15 -5.09
CA GLN A 472 6.30 0.09 -4.57
C GLN A 472 6.26 1.17 -5.67
N ASP A 473 7.31 1.29 -6.48
CA ASP A 473 7.32 2.21 -7.62
C ASP A 473 6.22 1.89 -8.63
N LEU A 474 6.06 0.62 -9.01
CA LEU A 474 4.99 0.19 -9.90
C LEU A 474 3.59 0.49 -9.33
N SER A 475 3.42 0.28 -8.03
CA SER A 475 2.17 0.61 -7.33
C SER A 475 1.87 2.11 -7.34
N ILE A 476 2.90 2.95 -7.10
CA ILE A 476 2.76 4.41 -7.13
C ILE A 476 2.44 4.88 -8.54
N LEU A 477 3.13 4.37 -9.57
CA LEU A 477 2.85 4.70 -10.98
C LEU A 477 1.41 4.33 -11.38
N ALA A 478 0.94 3.13 -11.02
CA ALA A 478 -0.43 2.70 -11.29
C ALA A 478 -1.47 3.62 -10.63
N ARG A 479 -1.23 4.04 -9.38
CA ARG A 479 -2.08 5.00 -8.66
C ARG A 479 -2.02 6.40 -9.29
N THR A 480 -0.85 6.82 -9.80
CA THR A 480 -0.67 8.13 -10.45
C THR A 480 -1.54 8.24 -11.69
N VAL A 481 -1.62 7.18 -12.52
CA VAL A 481 -2.51 7.15 -13.69
C VAL A 481 -3.97 7.39 -13.27
N GLY A 482 -4.44 6.69 -12.23
CA GLY A 482 -5.78 6.89 -11.70
C GLY A 482 -6.01 8.30 -11.13
N ALA A 483 -5.01 8.86 -10.48
CA ALA A 483 -5.06 10.19 -9.87
C ALA A 483 -5.07 11.31 -10.92
N VAL A 484 -4.34 11.17 -12.01
CA VAL A 484 -4.35 12.10 -13.15
C VAL A 484 -5.68 12.01 -13.90
N ALA A 485 -6.16 10.80 -14.18
CA ALA A 485 -7.43 10.58 -14.88
C ALA A 485 -8.65 11.12 -14.12
N SER A 486 -8.64 11.07 -12.78
CA SER A 486 -9.74 11.57 -11.95
C SER A 486 -9.72 13.08 -11.71
N SER A 487 -8.67 13.80 -12.15
CA SER A 487 -8.44 15.23 -11.94
C SER A 487 -8.66 15.70 -10.47
N ARG A 488 -8.63 14.79 -9.48
CA ARG A 488 -8.82 15.11 -8.06
C ARG A 488 -7.57 15.79 -7.52
N GLY A 489 -7.73 16.99 -6.96
CA GLY A 489 -6.63 17.77 -6.34
C GLY A 489 -5.72 18.51 -7.33
N ALA A 490 -6.12 18.70 -8.59
CA ALA A 490 -5.50 19.63 -9.51
C ALA A 490 -6.16 21.02 -9.29
N TYR A 491 -5.48 21.88 -8.55
CA TYR A 491 -5.82 23.31 -8.38
C TYR A 491 -4.70 24.17 -8.90
#